data_2e11ff815e7df6fa43823af7fa526878
#
_entry.id   2e11ff815e7df6fa43823af7fa526878
#
_cell.length_a   1.000
_cell.length_b   1.000
_cell.length_c   1.000
_cell.angle_alpha   90.00
_cell.angle_beta   90.00
_cell.angle_gamma   90.00
#
_symmetry.space_group_name_H-M   'P 1'
#
loop_
_entity.id
_entity.type
_entity.pdbx_description
1 polymer ?
#
loop_
_entity_poly.entity_id
_entity_poly.type
_entity_poly.pdbx_seq_one_letter_code
_entity_poly.pdbx_strand_id
1 'polypeptide(L)'
;VNASTTAPKHGLAEAGFQPPSADWTIDQGWDRYTPAEHATWKTLFERQSRLLPGRACDDFMSGLKDLPLRHDEIPHFEQLSDVLEKRTGWRIVAVPGLVPDEVFFDHLANRRFPAGQFIRKPDQLDYLEEPDVFHDVFGHAPMLMNPVMAEFIQAYGQGGLRAQQLGVLDQLARVYWYTVEFGLVQQSDGLRIYGAGIVSSATESVFALEDASPNRIGFDLERVMRTRYRIDDFQESYFVLHGLDELLALAQIEFKPYYERVSAAPTLVPGDVLPTDEIFARGSGRYHAAKRGKEPV
;
A
#
# COMPACT_ATOMS: atom_id res chain seq x y z
N VAL A 1 -20.70 -3.93 18.94
CA VAL A 1 -20.79 -2.65 18.29
C VAL A 1 -19.90 -2.75 17.05
N ASN A 2 -20.53 -2.74 15.88
CA ASN A 2 -19.93 -2.98 14.58
C ASN A 2 -18.91 -1.89 14.25
N ALA A 3 -17.62 -2.18 14.35
CA ALA A 3 -16.63 -1.47 13.55
C ALA A 3 -16.63 -2.12 12.17
N SER A 4 -17.48 -1.60 11.30
CA SER A 4 -17.44 -1.86 9.88
C SER A 4 -16.07 -1.41 9.38
N THR A 5 -15.25 -2.33 8.94
CA THR A 5 -14.05 -2.08 8.14
C THR A 5 -14.51 -1.70 6.74
N THR A 6 -15.14 -0.55 6.61
CA THR A 6 -15.34 0.06 5.31
C THR A 6 -14.09 0.86 5.00
N ALA A 7 -13.49 0.62 3.84
CA ALA A 7 -12.64 1.59 3.16
C ALA A 7 -13.28 2.99 3.29
N PRO A 8 -12.50 4.07 3.35
CA PRO A 8 -13.05 5.41 3.57
C PRO A 8 -14.19 5.68 2.60
N LYS A 9 -15.39 5.95 3.15
CA LYS A 9 -16.66 6.08 2.41
C LYS A 9 -16.79 7.39 1.63
N HIS A 10 -15.71 7.97 1.15
CA HIS A 10 -15.72 9.23 0.42
C HIS A 10 -15.24 9.10 -1.03
N GLY A 11 -15.40 7.90 -1.62
CA GLY A 11 -15.16 7.70 -3.03
C GLY A 11 -16.19 8.46 -3.88
N LEU A 12 -15.79 8.93 -5.05
CA LEU A 12 -16.64 9.61 -6.04
C LEU A 12 -17.92 8.83 -6.38
N ALA A 13 -17.93 7.50 -6.19
CA ALA A 13 -19.11 6.64 -6.37
C ALA A 13 -20.28 7.03 -5.46
N GLU A 14 -20.03 7.47 -4.21
CA GLU A 14 -21.08 7.90 -3.28
C GLU A 14 -21.66 9.28 -3.61
N ALA A 15 -20.89 10.12 -4.32
CA ALA A 15 -21.31 11.47 -4.73
C ALA A 15 -22.21 11.47 -6.00
N GLY A 16 -22.59 10.29 -6.52
CA GLY A 16 -23.37 10.20 -7.77
C GLY A 16 -22.53 10.48 -9.02
N PHE A 17 -21.22 10.38 -8.92
CA PHE A 17 -20.32 10.51 -10.05
C PHE A 17 -20.57 9.41 -11.07
N GLN A 18 -20.78 9.78 -12.32
CA GLN A 18 -20.89 8.83 -13.42
C GLN A 18 -19.52 8.69 -14.07
N PRO A 19 -18.85 7.54 -13.96
CA PRO A 19 -17.54 7.36 -14.57
C PRO A 19 -17.66 7.44 -16.11
N PRO A 20 -16.65 8.01 -16.78
CA PRO A 20 -16.65 8.15 -18.24
C PRO A 20 -16.49 6.82 -18.97
N SER A 21 -16.05 5.77 -18.27
CA SER A 21 -15.88 4.40 -18.77
C SER A 21 -16.40 3.38 -17.76
N ALA A 22 -16.70 2.16 -18.22
CA ALA A 22 -17.19 1.08 -17.37
C ALA A 22 -16.15 0.62 -16.33
N ASP A 23 -14.86 0.77 -16.62
CA ASP A 23 -13.74 0.42 -15.75
C ASP A 23 -13.16 1.62 -15.02
N TRP A 24 -13.85 2.77 -15.00
CA TRP A 24 -13.46 4.01 -14.32
C TRP A 24 -12.17 4.65 -14.85
N THR A 25 -11.58 4.15 -15.92
CA THR A 25 -10.41 4.82 -16.52
C THR A 25 -10.79 6.15 -17.13
N ILE A 26 -9.90 7.13 -16.94
CA ILE A 26 -9.99 8.48 -17.48
C ILE A 26 -8.71 8.82 -18.24
N ASP A 27 -8.76 9.90 -19.03
CA ASP A 27 -7.54 10.55 -19.50
C ASP A 27 -6.80 11.18 -18.32
N GLN A 28 -5.51 10.86 -18.15
CA GLN A 28 -4.69 11.50 -17.12
C GLN A 28 -4.76 13.01 -17.22
N GLY A 29 -4.87 13.54 -18.43
CA GLY A 29 -4.93 15.00 -18.67
C GLY A 29 -3.69 15.71 -18.16
N TRP A 30 -2.53 15.15 -18.43
CA TRP A 30 -1.25 15.62 -17.90
C TRP A 30 -1.03 17.13 -18.13
N ASP A 31 -1.42 17.65 -19.28
CA ASP A 31 -1.31 19.09 -19.61
C ASP A 31 -2.19 19.99 -18.74
N ARG A 32 -3.08 19.44 -17.94
CA ARG A 32 -3.96 20.20 -17.02
C ARG A 32 -3.34 20.42 -15.66
N TYR A 33 -2.26 19.70 -15.30
CA TYR A 33 -1.57 19.95 -14.05
C TYR A 33 -0.95 21.34 -14.05
N THR A 34 -1.20 22.05 -12.96
CA THR A 34 -0.67 23.40 -12.76
C THR A 34 0.80 23.36 -12.32
N PRO A 35 1.55 24.48 -12.50
CA PRO A 35 2.90 24.58 -11.95
C PRO A 35 2.97 24.36 -10.43
N ALA A 36 1.91 24.70 -9.69
CA ALA A 36 1.84 24.47 -8.23
C ALA A 36 1.72 22.98 -7.90
N GLU A 37 0.97 22.20 -8.68
CA GLU A 37 0.85 20.75 -8.51
C GLU A 37 2.18 20.04 -8.82
N HIS A 38 2.86 20.42 -9.89
CA HIS A 38 4.22 19.93 -10.16
C HIS A 38 5.20 20.30 -9.04
N ALA A 39 5.10 21.48 -8.45
CA ALA A 39 5.92 21.90 -7.31
C ALA A 39 5.64 21.07 -6.03
N THR A 40 4.38 20.65 -5.83
CA THR A 40 4.01 19.72 -4.74
C THR A 40 4.67 18.36 -4.94
N TRP A 41 4.57 17.78 -6.15
CA TRP A 41 5.27 16.56 -6.53
C TRP A 41 6.76 16.67 -6.25
N LYS A 42 7.40 17.73 -6.74
CA LYS A 42 8.83 17.98 -6.52
C LYS A 42 9.20 17.97 -5.04
N THR A 43 8.43 18.66 -4.21
CA THR A 43 8.67 18.73 -2.77
C THR A 43 8.62 17.34 -2.12
N LEU A 44 7.62 16.55 -2.46
CA LEU A 44 7.45 15.19 -1.95
C LEU A 44 8.57 14.26 -2.44
N PHE A 45 8.87 14.32 -3.74
CA PHE A 45 9.92 13.50 -4.37
C PHE A 45 11.30 13.79 -3.77
N GLU A 46 11.68 15.06 -3.67
CA GLU A 46 12.96 15.45 -3.08
C GLU A 46 13.10 15.06 -1.60
N ARG A 47 12.00 15.14 -0.86
CA ARG A 47 11.96 14.70 0.54
C ARG A 47 12.22 13.21 0.66
N GLN A 48 11.48 12.39 -0.10
CA GLN A 48 11.62 10.93 -0.06
C GLN A 48 12.96 10.47 -0.64
N SER A 49 13.45 11.07 -1.71
CA SER A 49 14.75 10.73 -2.30
C SER A 49 15.94 10.93 -1.33
N ARG A 50 15.82 11.85 -0.36
CA ARG A 50 16.81 12.02 0.70
C ARG A 50 16.64 11.04 1.85
N LEU A 51 15.40 10.59 2.09
CA LEU A 51 15.06 9.81 3.28
C LEU A 51 15.19 8.30 3.05
N LEU A 52 14.84 7.82 1.86
CA LEU A 52 14.74 6.40 1.55
C LEU A 52 16.06 5.64 1.39
N PRO A 53 17.19 6.25 0.96
CA PRO A 53 18.47 5.53 0.95
C PRO A 53 18.80 4.92 2.31
N GLY A 54 19.08 3.61 2.32
CA GLY A 54 19.30 2.81 3.53
C GLY A 54 18.03 2.46 4.34
N ARG A 55 16.84 2.93 3.92
CA ARG A 55 15.54 2.56 4.53
C ARG A 55 14.68 1.73 3.60
N ALA A 56 14.52 2.11 2.34
CA ALA A 56 13.81 1.30 1.37
C ALA A 56 14.66 0.11 0.91
N CYS A 57 14.00 -0.99 0.51
CA CYS A 57 14.67 -2.17 0.00
C CYS A 57 15.34 -1.92 -1.36
N ASP A 58 16.31 -2.76 -1.70
CA ASP A 58 17.08 -2.62 -2.94
C ASP A 58 16.20 -2.69 -4.19
N ASP A 59 15.17 -3.55 -4.16
CA ASP A 59 14.21 -3.66 -5.27
C ASP A 59 13.43 -2.37 -5.51
N PHE A 60 12.96 -1.72 -4.44
CA PHE A 60 12.31 -0.42 -4.54
C PHE A 60 13.25 0.65 -5.11
N MET A 61 14.46 0.73 -4.57
CA MET A 61 15.46 1.72 -5.01
C MET A 61 15.90 1.50 -6.46
N SER A 62 16.01 0.24 -6.88
CA SER A 62 16.29 -0.12 -8.29
C SER A 62 15.12 0.27 -9.19
N GLY A 63 13.89 -0.08 -8.81
CA GLY A 63 12.69 0.28 -9.58
C GLY A 63 12.52 1.80 -9.70
N LEU A 64 12.76 2.55 -8.62
CA LEU A 64 12.72 4.01 -8.62
C LEU A 64 13.75 4.62 -9.58
N LYS A 65 14.93 4.02 -9.70
CA LYS A 65 15.98 4.45 -10.61
C LYS A 65 15.68 4.11 -12.08
N ASP A 66 15.06 2.95 -12.32
CA ASP A 66 14.85 2.42 -13.68
C ASP A 66 13.58 2.99 -14.34
N LEU A 67 12.64 3.51 -13.56
CA LEU A 67 11.46 4.20 -14.07
C LEU A 67 11.76 5.64 -14.48
N PRO A 68 11.10 6.18 -15.51
CA PRO A 68 11.25 7.57 -15.93
C PRO A 68 10.52 8.55 -15.01
N LEU A 69 10.77 8.43 -13.70
CA LEU A 69 10.23 9.31 -12.67
C LEU A 69 11.12 10.53 -12.52
N ARG A 70 10.63 11.67 -12.96
CA ARG A 70 11.31 12.96 -12.81
C ARG A 70 10.99 13.56 -11.44
N HIS A 71 11.97 14.26 -10.88
CA HIS A 71 11.81 14.92 -9.58
C HIS A 71 11.00 16.21 -9.66
N ASP A 72 10.90 16.83 -10.84
CA ASP A 72 10.40 18.20 -11.04
C ASP A 72 8.99 18.26 -11.65
N GLU A 73 8.40 17.13 -12.01
CA GLU A 73 7.06 17.08 -12.59
C GLU A 73 6.33 15.76 -12.26
N ILE A 74 5.01 15.82 -12.19
CA ILE A 74 4.14 14.63 -12.13
C ILE A 74 4.40 13.81 -13.39
N PRO A 75 4.65 12.48 -13.28
CA PRO A 75 5.03 11.68 -14.44
C PRO A 75 3.87 11.43 -15.40
N HIS A 76 4.19 11.22 -16.66
CA HIS A 76 3.24 10.72 -17.66
C HIS A 76 3.02 9.22 -17.46
N PHE A 77 1.77 8.81 -17.26
CA PHE A 77 1.42 7.40 -17.02
C PHE A 77 1.74 6.50 -18.21
N GLU A 78 1.64 7.03 -19.44
CA GLU A 78 2.03 6.28 -20.64
C GLU A 78 3.54 5.96 -20.65
N GLN A 79 4.39 6.93 -20.30
CA GLN A 79 5.84 6.71 -20.26
C GLN A 79 6.24 5.68 -19.20
N LEU A 80 5.56 5.69 -18.03
CA LEU A 80 5.75 4.67 -17.01
C LEU A 80 5.28 3.30 -17.51
N SER A 81 4.12 3.26 -18.16
CA SER A 81 3.54 2.04 -18.70
C SER A 81 4.43 1.40 -19.77
N ASP A 82 5.05 2.19 -20.64
CA ASP A 82 5.99 1.70 -21.66
C ASP A 82 7.19 0.93 -21.07
N VAL A 83 7.65 1.34 -19.90
CA VAL A 83 8.73 0.67 -19.18
C VAL A 83 8.21 -0.55 -18.42
N LEU A 84 7.13 -0.40 -17.68
CA LEU A 84 6.50 -1.47 -16.89
C LEU A 84 6.02 -2.63 -17.78
N GLU A 85 5.41 -2.35 -18.94
CA GLU A 85 4.95 -3.38 -19.87
C GLU A 85 6.09 -4.27 -20.37
N LYS A 86 7.22 -3.65 -20.71
CA LYS A 86 8.41 -4.38 -21.17
C LYS A 86 9.03 -5.22 -20.05
N ARG A 87 8.91 -4.78 -18.82
CA ARG A 87 9.55 -5.44 -17.67
C ARG A 87 8.68 -6.51 -17.04
N THR A 88 7.40 -6.21 -16.76
CA THR A 88 6.49 -7.07 -15.99
C THR A 88 5.10 -7.20 -16.58
N GLY A 89 4.82 -6.51 -17.71
CA GLY A 89 3.50 -6.52 -18.35
C GLY A 89 2.47 -5.62 -17.68
N TRP A 90 2.89 -4.73 -16.77
CA TRP A 90 2.00 -3.82 -16.04
C TRP A 90 1.83 -2.47 -16.75
N ARG A 91 0.70 -1.84 -16.49
CA ARG A 91 0.40 -0.45 -16.91
C ARG A 91 -0.11 0.35 -15.72
N ILE A 92 0.13 1.65 -15.73
CA ILE A 92 -0.57 2.61 -14.87
C ILE A 92 -1.75 3.17 -15.65
N VAL A 93 -2.94 3.17 -15.04
CA VAL A 93 -4.15 3.75 -15.63
C VAL A 93 -4.66 4.86 -14.73
N ALA A 94 -5.07 5.98 -15.32
CA ALA A 94 -5.60 7.08 -14.55
C ALA A 94 -7.06 6.79 -14.14
N VAL A 95 -7.36 7.07 -12.86
CA VAL A 95 -8.71 7.03 -12.32
C VAL A 95 -9.00 8.36 -11.59
N PRO A 96 -10.28 8.75 -11.43
CA PRO A 96 -10.60 10.05 -10.81
C PRO A 96 -10.25 10.13 -9.32
N GLY A 97 -10.09 9.01 -8.65
CA GLY A 97 -9.84 8.84 -7.20
C GLY A 97 -10.15 7.42 -6.79
N LEU A 98 -10.63 7.19 -5.57
CA LEU A 98 -10.99 5.85 -5.10
C LEU A 98 -12.08 5.24 -5.99
N VAL A 99 -11.82 4.06 -6.51
CA VAL A 99 -12.75 3.28 -7.32
C VAL A 99 -13.41 2.18 -6.47
N PRO A 100 -14.57 1.63 -6.90
CA PRO A 100 -15.16 0.47 -6.23
C PRO A 100 -14.20 -0.72 -6.18
N ASP A 101 -14.30 -1.53 -5.12
CA ASP A 101 -13.43 -2.71 -4.91
C ASP A 101 -13.40 -3.65 -6.12
N GLU A 102 -14.56 -3.92 -6.73
CA GLU A 102 -14.65 -4.76 -7.92
C GLU A 102 -13.81 -4.22 -9.09
N VAL A 103 -13.87 -2.91 -9.31
CA VAL A 103 -13.09 -2.22 -10.35
C VAL A 103 -11.60 -2.27 -10.03
N PHE A 104 -11.24 -2.00 -8.78
CA PHE A 104 -9.86 -2.08 -8.31
C PHE A 104 -9.27 -3.48 -8.55
N PHE A 105 -9.97 -4.52 -8.10
CA PHE A 105 -9.50 -5.90 -8.28
C PHE A 105 -9.47 -6.34 -9.74
N ASP A 106 -10.42 -5.91 -10.58
CA ASP A 106 -10.39 -6.19 -12.01
C ASP A 106 -9.15 -5.55 -12.67
N HIS A 107 -8.83 -4.31 -12.32
CA HIS A 107 -7.61 -3.67 -12.80
C HIS A 107 -6.38 -4.48 -12.42
N LEU A 108 -6.21 -4.81 -11.13
CA LEU A 108 -5.03 -5.57 -10.67
C LEU A 108 -4.95 -6.96 -11.33
N ALA A 109 -6.07 -7.67 -11.45
CA ALA A 109 -6.14 -8.98 -12.12
C ALA A 109 -5.66 -8.92 -13.59
N ASN A 110 -5.82 -7.78 -14.24
CA ASN A 110 -5.44 -7.53 -15.63
C ASN A 110 -4.14 -6.73 -15.76
N ARG A 111 -3.28 -6.70 -14.72
CA ARG A 111 -2.00 -5.97 -14.68
C ARG A 111 -2.14 -4.47 -15.00
N ARG A 112 -3.21 -3.86 -14.57
CA ARG A 112 -3.44 -2.42 -14.61
C ARG A 112 -3.43 -1.90 -13.18
N PHE A 113 -2.56 -0.94 -12.87
CA PHE A 113 -2.55 -0.29 -11.57
C PHE A 113 -3.35 1.03 -11.68
N PRO A 114 -4.50 1.13 -11.02
CA PRO A 114 -5.29 2.36 -11.02
C PRO A 114 -4.62 3.40 -10.13
N ALA A 115 -4.27 4.55 -10.70
CA ALA A 115 -3.65 5.66 -9.99
C ALA A 115 -4.55 6.90 -10.04
N GLY A 116 -4.76 7.52 -8.89
CA GLY A 116 -5.50 8.76 -8.78
C GLY A 116 -4.87 9.88 -9.61
N GLN A 117 -5.70 10.64 -10.34
CA GLN A 117 -5.23 11.74 -11.17
C GLN A 117 -4.79 12.94 -10.33
N PHE A 118 -5.37 13.18 -9.17
CA PHE A 118 -5.10 14.37 -8.36
C PHE A 118 -3.82 14.26 -7.54
N ILE A 119 -3.25 15.41 -7.14
CA ILE A 119 -2.18 15.47 -6.15
C ILE A 119 -2.66 16.26 -4.93
N ARG A 120 -2.19 15.88 -3.74
CA ARG A 120 -2.47 16.56 -2.48
C ARG A 120 -2.09 18.04 -2.51
N LYS A 121 -2.76 18.82 -1.67
CA LYS A 121 -2.46 20.24 -1.52
C LYS A 121 -1.20 20.47 -0.66
N PRO A 122 -0.55 21.64 -0.76
CA PRO A 122 0.65 21.96 0.02
C PRO A 122 0.47 21.91 1.56
N ASP A 123 -0.74 22.04 2.06
CA ASP A 123 -1.07 21.92 3.49
C ASP A 123 -1.29 20.45 3.94
N GLN A 124 -1.28 19.50 3.01
CA GLN A 124 -1.50 18.06 3.23
C GLN A 124 -0.23 17.22 2.98
N LEU A 125 0.96 17.85 2.94
CA LEU A 125 2.21 17.16 2.61
C LEU A 125 2.55 15.98 3.54
N ASP A 126 2.17 16.07 4.81
CA ASP A 126 2.54 15.07 5.81
C ASP A 126 1.48 13.99 6.03
N TYR A 127 0.23 14.28 5.69
CA TYR A 127 -0.87 13.33 5.81
C TYR A 127 -1.95 13.60 4.77
N LEU A 128 -2.41 12.54 4.14
CA LEU A 128 -3.54 12.53 3.23
C LEU A 128 -4.35 11.25 3.44
N GLU A 129 -5.66 11.39 3.61
CA GLU A 129 -6.56 10.25 3.83
C GLU A 129 -6.81 9.44 2.55
N GLU A 130 -7.06 10.14 1.45
CA GLU A 130 -7.25 9.53 0.12
C GLU A 130 -5.93 9.46 -0.64
N PRO A 131 -5.53 8.29 -1.19
CA PRO A 131 -4.29 8.16 -1.95
C PRO A 131 -4.31 9.07 -3.18
N ASP A 132 -3.24 9.81 -3.38
CA ASP A 132 -3.02 10.72 -4.50
C ASP A 132 -1.99 10.14 -5.50
N VAL A 133 -1.78 10.83 -6.61
CA VAL A 133 -0.82 10.41 -7.64
C VAL A 133 0.60 10.20 -7.09
N PHE A 134 1.01 10.93 -6.03
CA PHE A 134 2.32 10.70 -5.44
C PHE A 134 2.38 9.35 -4.71
N HIS A 135 1.37 9.05 -3.88
CA HIS A 135 1.27 7.75 -3.22
C HIS A 135 1.18 6.61 -4.26
N ASP A 136 0.26 6.73 -5.22
CA ASP A 136 -0.02 5.66 -6.17
C ASP A 136 1.15 5.39 -7.11
N VAL A 137 1.82 6.42 -7.58
CA VAL A 137 2.89 6.27 -8.56
C VAL A 137 4.26 6.15 -7.90
N PHE A 138 4.63 7.07 -7.01
CA PHE A 138 5.93 6.99 -6.33
C PHE A 138 6.01 5.79 -5.39
N GLY A 139 4.92 5.48 -4.68
CA GLY A 139 4.86 4.37 -3.73
C GLY A 139 4.81 3.00 -4.39
N HIS A 140 3.96 2.81 -5.39
CA HIS A 140 3.71 1.47 -5.95
C HIS A 140 4.50 1.17 -7.21
N ALA A 141 4.65 2.11 -8.15
CA ALA A 141 5.23 1.80 -9.46
C ALA A 141 6.66 1.23 -9.40
N PRO A 142 7.57 1.67 -8.50
CA PRO A 142 8.89 1.08 -8.37
C PRO A 142 8.87 -0.41 -8.07
N MET A 143 7.96 -0.86 -7.18
CA MET A 143 7.84 -2.29 -6.85
C MET A 143 7.18 -3.11 -7.96
N LEU A 144 6.38 -2.51 -8.85
CA LEU A 144 5.86 -3.19 -10.04
C LEU A 144 6.95 -3.54 -11.07
N MET A 145 8.15 -2.94 -10.95
CA MET A 145 9.35 -3.36 -11.72
C MET A 145 9.90 -4.71 -11.26
N ASN A 146 9.62 -5.15 -10.02
CA ASN A 146 10.03 -6.45 -9.52
C ASN A 146 9.02 -7.53 -9.97
N PRO A 147 9.46 -8.61 -10.68
CA PRO A 147 8.56 -9.64 -11.19
C PRO A 147 7.77 -10.37 -10.09
N VAL A 148 8.36 -10.57 -8.91
CA VAL A 148 7.69 -11.24 -7.77
C VAL A 148 6.52 -10.40 -7.27
N MET A 149 6.74 -9.11 -7.05
CA MET A 149 5.69 -8.19 -6.65
C MET A 149 4.60 -8.07 -7.72
N ALA A 150 5.00 -8.00 -8.99
CA ALA A 150 4.09 -7.93 -10.13
C ALA A 150 3.15 -9.15 -10.19
N GLU A 151 3.69 -10.37 -10.02
CA GLU A 151 2.88 -11.60 -9.94
C GLU A 151 1.99 -11.62 -8.70
N PHE A 152 2.52 -11.22 -7.54
CA PHE A 152 1.75 -11.18 -6.30
C PHE A 152 0.55 -10.24 -6.40
N ILE A 153 0.74 -9.02 -6.90
CA ILE A 153 -0.35 -8.04 -7.02
C ILE A 153 -1.41 -8.51 -8.03
N GLN A 154 -1.01 -9.15 -9.13
CA GLN A 154 -1.98 -9.74 -10.07
C GLN A 154 -2.79 -10.87 -9.43
N ALA A 155 -2.12 -11.80 -8.73
CA ALA A 155 -2.79 -12.88 -8.02
C ALA A 155 -3.71 -12.34 -6.92
N TYR A 156 -3.30 -11.28 -6.24
CA TYR A 156 -4.13 -10.57 -5.27
C TYR A 156 -5.41 -10.01 -5.92
N GLY A 157 -5.31 -9.35 -7.08
CA GLY A 157 -6.48 -8.88 -7.84
C GLY A 157 -7.46 -10.01 -8.17
N GLN A 158 -6.95 -11.13 -8.70
CA GLN A 158 -7.75 -12.32 -8.98
C GLN A 158 -8.36 -12.92 -7.70
N GLY A 159 -7.60 -12.91 -6.59
CA GLY A 159 -8.05 -13.33 -5.28
C GLY A 159 -9.14 -12.44 -4.71
N GLY A 160 -9.06 -11.13 -4.93
CA GLY A 160 -10.03 -10.13 -4.48
C GLY A 160 -11.41 -10.34 -5.07
N LEU A 161 -11.50 -10.57 -6.38
CA LEU A 161 -12.76 -10.89 -7.05
C LEU A 161 -13.42 -12.16 -6.48
N ARG A 162 -12.61 -13.18 -6.14
CA ARG A 162 -13.12 -14.40 -5.48
C ARG A 162 -13.52 -14.16 -4.04
N ALA A 163 -12.72 -13.40 -3.27
CA ALA A 163 -13.00 -13.09 -1.87
C ALA A 163 -14.28 -12.26 -1.69
N GLN A 164 -14.54 -11.35 -2.61
CA GLN A 164 -15.77 -10.57 -2.65
C GLN A 164 -17.00 -11.48 -2.82
N GLN A 165 -16.94 -12.44 -3.75
CA GLN A 165 -18.01 -13.42 -3.95
C GLN A 165 -18.25 -14.31 -2.73
N LEU A 166 -17.19 -14.59 -1.96
CA LEU A 166 -17.24 -15.40 -0.73
C LEU A 166 -17.62 -14.59 0.52
N GLY A 167 -17.69 -13.25 0.45
CA GLY A 167 -17.98 -12.39 1.58
C GLY A 167 -16.84 -12.32 2.64
N VAL A 168 -15.58 -12.55 2.21
CA VAL A 168 -14.38 -12.59 3.07
C VAL A 168 -13.32 -11.54 2.70
N LEU A 169 -13.74 -10.51 2.00
CA LEU A 169 -12.84 -9.47 1.47
C LEU A 169 -12.02 -8.80 2.57
N ASP A 170 -12.61 -8.53 3.74
CA ASP A 170 -11.90 -7.92 4.88
C ASP A 170 -10.64 -8.69 5.29
N GLN A 171 -10.68 -10.03 5.20
CA GLN A 171 -9.53 -10.86 5.55
C GLN A 171 -8.42 -10.74 4.51
N LEU A 172 -8.77 -10.68 3.23
CA LEU A 172 -7.80 -10.49 2.15
C LEU A 172 -7.25 -9.06 2.11
N ALA A 173 -8.07 -8.05 2.40
CA ALA A 173 -7.64 -6.65 2.48
C ALA A 173 -6.51 -6.44 3.49
N ARG A 174 -6.52 -7.19 4.62
CA ARG A 174 -5.44 -7.15 5.61
C ARG A 174 -4.12 -7.66 5.05
N VAL A 175 -4.14 -8.62 4.13
CA VAL A 175 -2.92 -9.11 3.45
C VAL A 175 -2.32 -7.99 2.62
N TYR A 176 -3.12 -7.28 1.81
CA TYR A 176 -2.64 -6.14 1.03
C TYR A 176 -2.08 -5.04 1.93
N TRP A 177 -2.82 -4.71 2.99
CA TRP A 177 -2.41 -3.67 3.94
C TRP A 177 -1.04 -3.94 4.56
N TYR A 178 -0.85 -5.14 5.08
CA TYR A 178 0.40 -5.51 5.79
C TYR A 178 1.52 -5.99 4.87
N THR A 179 1.30 -6.05 3.56
CA THR A 179 2.34 -6.35 2.56
C THR A 179 2.55 -5.17 1.62
N VAL A 180 1.67 -4.98 0.66
CA VAL A 180 1.84 -3.97 -0.41
C VAL A 180 1.89 -2.55 0.13
N GLU A 181 1.10 -2.25 1.18
CA GLU A 181 1.05 -0.91 1.78
C GLU A 181 2.08 -0.70 2.90
N PHE A 182 2.13 -1.60 3.88
CA PHE A 182 2.92 -1.41 5.11
C PHE A 182 3.91 -2.54 5.39
N GLY A 183 4.39 -3.20 4.34
CA GLY A 183 5.30 -4.33 4.46
C GLY A 183 6.76 -3.91 4.69
N LEU A 184 7.43 -4.70 5.53
CA LEU A 184 8.88 -4.66 5.75
C LEU A 184 9.51 -5.98 5.25
N VAL A 185 10.78 -5.93 4.90
CA VAL A 185 11.55 -7.10 4.48
C VAL A 185 12.91 -7.11 5.16
N GLN A 186 13.39 -8.29 5.54
CA GLN A 186 14.74 -8.48 6.07
C GLN A 186 15.71 -8.57 4.89
N GLN A 187 16.71 -7.69 4.89
CA GLN A 187 17.87 -7.78 3.99
C GLN A 187 19.14 -8.06 4.79
N SER A 188 20.26 -8.31 4.12
CA SER A 188 21.52 -8.69 4.76
C SER A 188 22.06 -7.64 5.74
N ASP A 189 21.70 -6.39 5.55
CA ASP A 189 22.16 -5.23 6.34
C ASP A 189 21.06 -4.65 7.26
N GLY A 190 19.92 -5.35 7.41
CA GLY A 190 18.84 -5.00 8.33
C GLY A 190 17.45 -4.96 7.70
N LEU A 191 16.49 -4.45 8.47
CA LEU A 191 15.12 -4.28 7.99
C LEU A 191 15.03 -3.17 6.95
N ARG A 192 14.23 -3.40 5.92
CA ARG A 192 13.98 -2.46 4.84
C ARG A 192 12.48 -2.35 4.54
N ILE A 193 12.09 -1.23 3.99
CA ILE A 193 10.71 -0.92 3.61
C ILE A 193 10.49 -1.32 2.15
N TYR A 194 9.41 -2.04 1.86
CA TYR A 194 8.91 -2.21 0.50
C TYR A 194 7.48 -1.73 0.33
N GLY A 195 6.76 -1.48 1.44
CA GLY A 195 5.36 -1.06 1.42
C GLY A 195 5.16 0.38 0.94
N ALA A 196 4.23 0.56 0.01
CA ALA A 196 3.97 1.84 -0.66
C ALA A 196 3.50 2.94 0.30
N GLY A 197 2.63 2.60 1.27
CA GLY A 197 2.16 3.54 2.28
C GLY A 197 3.30 4.07 3.15
N ILE A 198 4.33 3.27 3.39
CA ILE A 198 5.50 3.70 4.14
C ILE A 198 6.42 4.55 3.26
N VAL A 199 6.84 4.06 2.07
CA VAL A 199 7.81 4.78 1.22
C VAL A 199 7.29 6.11 0.69
N SER A 200 5.98 6.31 0.61
CA SER A 200 5.37 7.58 0.20
C SER A 200 5.14 8.56 1.35
N SER A 201 5.35 8.15 2.60
CA SER A 201 5.19 8.94 3.82
C SER A 201 6.54 9.19 4.49
N ALA A 202 6.93 10.47 4.65
CA ALA A 202 8.20 10.81 5.27
C ALA A 202 8.26 10.43 6.76
N THR A 203 7.17 10.63 7.47
CA THR A 203 7.09 10.33 8.90
C THR A 203 6.99 8.83 9.17
N GLU A 204 6.18 8.10 8.37
CA GLU A 204 6.05 6.65 8.48
C GLU A 204 7.35 5.93 8.12
N SER A 205 8.12 6.43 7.12
CA SER A 205 9.41 5.84 6.74
C SER A 205 10.41 5.80 7.88
N VAL A 206 10.38 6.82 8.75
CA VAL A 206 11.21 6.85 9.96
C VAL A 206 10.58 6.02 11.08
N PHE A 207 9.29 6.20 11.33
CA PHE A 207 8.59 5.53 12.42
C PHE A 207 8.64 4.00 12.28
N ALA A 208 8.40 3.48 11.10
CA ALA A 208 8.35 2.04 10.84
C ALA A 208 9.67 1.32 11.18
N LEU A 209 10.81 1.97 10.98
CA LEU A 209 12.14 1.36 11.20
C LEU A 209 12.81 1.77 12.50
N GLU A 210 12.65 3.04 12.92
CA GLU A 210 13.52 3.64 13.96
C GLU A 210 12.79 3.87 15.29
N ASP A 211 11.46 4.07 15.27
CA ASP A 211 10.72 4.28 16.51
C ASP A 211 10.62 2.99 17.33
N ALA A 212 10.74 3.11 18.64
CA ALA A 212 10.61 1.99 19.57
C ALA A 212 9.15 1.58 19.87
N SER A 213 8.16 2.32 19.35
CA SER A 213 6.76 2.08 19.67
C SER A 213 6.14 0.88 18.95
N PRO A 214 6.30 0.71 17.61
CA PRO A 214 5.62 -0.37 16.90
C PRO A 214 6.32 -1.72 17.09
N ASN A 215 5.54 -2.79 17.04
CA ASN A 215 6.07 -4.13 16.91
C ASN A 215 6.57 -4.38 15.48
N ARG A 216 7.61 -5.21 15.32
CA ARG A 216 8.06 -5.76 14.04
C ARG A 216 8.04 -7.27 14.18
N ILE A 217 7.08 -7.89 13.48
CA ILE A 217 6.69 -9.29 13.64
C ILE A 217 6.93 -10.01 12.32
N GLY A 218 7.48 -11.22 12.36
CA GLY A 218 7.63 -12.06 11.17
C GLY A 218 6.27 -12.28 10.49
N PHE A 219 6.28 -12.26 9.16
CA PHE A 219 5.05 -12.45 8.39
C PHE A 219 4.53 -13.87 8.56
N ASP A 220 3.27 -14.00 8.92
CA ASP A 220 2.49 -15.22 8.85
C ASP A 220 1.12 -14.90 8.28
N LEU A 221 0.69 -15.65 7.27
CA LEU A 221 -0.53 -15.33 6.53
C LEU A 221 -1.78 -15.32 7.41
N GLU A 222 -1.99 -16.34 8.25
CA GLU A 222 -3.16 -16.42 9.12
C GLU A 222 -3.13 -15.33 10.20
N ARG A 223 -1.94 -15.04 10.71
CA ARG A 223 -1.70 -13.97 11.68
C ARG A 223 -2.10 -12.62 11.10
N VAL A 224 -1.65 -12.33 9.88
CA VAL A 224 -1.98 -11.09 9.15
C VAL A 224 -3.47 -11.01 8.85
N MET A 225 -4.06 -12.05 8.27
CA MET A 225 -5.50 -12.08 7.94
C MET A 225 -6.42 -11.90 9.15
N ARG A 226 -5.94 -12.20 10.36
CA ARG A 226 -6.67 -12.00 11.62
C ARG A 226 -6.46 -10.62 12.24
N THR A 227 -5.43 -9.89 11.83
CA THR A 227 -5.05 -8.61 12.47
C THR A 227 -5.74 -7.44 11.81
N ARG A 228 -6.53 -6.69 12.60
CA ARG A 228 -7.07 -5.39 12.15
C ARG A 228 -5.94 -4.39 11.97
N TYR A 229 -6.13 -3.42 11.11
CA TYR A 229 -5.17 -2.34 10.86
C TYR A 229 -5.78 -0.97 11.15
N ARG A 230 -4.94 0.05 11.19
CA ARG A 230 -5.34 1.45 11.34
C ARG A 230 -5.14 2.17 10.00
N ILE A 231 -6.09 3.07 9.69
CA ILE A 231 -6.04 3.93 8.51
C ILE A 231 -5.78 5.40 8.87
N ASP A 232 -5.97 5.74 10.16
CA ASP A 232 -6.01 7.11 10.69
C ASP A 232 -4.72 7.51 11.43
N ASP A 233 -3.77 6.60 11.56
CA ASP A 233 -2.52 6.81 12.31
C ASP A 233 -1.45 5.79 11.92
N PHE A 234 -0.22 5.95 12.44
CA PHE A 234 0.87 4.99 12.29
C PHE A 234 0.46 3.58 12.73
N GLN A 235 1.03 2.58 12.09
CA GLN A 235 0.73 1.20 12.42
C GLN A 235 1.28 0.83 13.82
N GLU A 236 0.51 0.04 14.60
CA GLU A 236 0.98 -0.50 15.89
C GLU A 236 1.90 -1.72 15.69
N SER A 237 1.76 -2.42 14.58
CA SER A 237 2.62 -3.53 14.17
C SER A 237 2.89 -3.49 12.67
N TYR A 238 4.12 -3.80 12.29
CA TYR A 238 4.56 -4.05 10.91
C TYR A 238 4.94 -5.51 10.79
N PHE A 239 4.62 -6.13 9.64
CA PHE A 239 4.99 -7.50 9.36
C PHE A 239 6.21 -7.55 8.43
N VAL A 240 7.12 -8.47 8.73
CA VAL A 240 8.44 -8.57 8.11
C VAL A 240 8.53 -9.85 7.30
N LEU A 241 8.78 -9.77 6.01
CA LEU A 241 9.16 -10.89 5.17
C LEU A 241 10.65 -11.21 5.37
N HIS A 242 11.03 -12.48 5.32
CA HIS A 242 12.44 -12.89 5.25
C HIS A 242 13.06 -12.62 3.87
N GLY A 243 12.23 -12.54 2.83
CA GLY A 243 12.57 -12.18 1.47
C GLY A 243 11.31 -11.94 0.64
N LEU A 244 11.42 -11.18 -0.44
CA LEU A 244 10.26 -10.91 -1.31
C LEU A 244 9.73 -12.16 -2.03
N ASP A 245 10.52 -13.22 -2.14
CA ASP A 245 10.11 -14.51 -2.69
C ASP A 245 8.96 -15.17 -1.91
N GLU A 246 8.77 -14.85 -0.63
CA GLU A 246 7.57 -15.26 0.12
C GLU A 246 6.27 -14.78 -0.52
N LEU A 247 6.27 -13.60 -1.14
CA LEU A 247 5.11 -13.08 -1.87
C LEU A 247 4.77 -13.95 -3.10
N LEU A 248 5.78 -14.51 -3.75
CA LEU A 248 5.55 -15.45 -4.86
C LEU A 248 4.88 -16.74 -4.39
N ALA A 249 5.26 -17.23 -3.21
CA ALA A 249 4.59 -18.38 -2.61
C ALA A 249 3.11 -18.07 -2.31
N LEU A 250 2.82 -16.86 -1.78
CA LEU A 250 1.44 -16.42 -1.53
C LEU A 250 0.61 -16.32 -2.82
N ALA A 251 1.21 -15.92 -3.94
CA ALA A 251 0.53 -15.83 -5.23
C ALA A 251 0.04 -17.20 -5.76
N GLN A 252 0.62 -18.29 -5.27
CA GLN A 252 0.36 -19.66 -5.74
C GLN A 252 -0.55 -20.49 -4.82
N ILE A 253 -0.87 -19.99 -3.62
CA ILE A 253 -1.68 -20.75 -2.66
C ILE A 253 -3.18 -20.57 -2.89
N GLU A 254 -3.94 -21.60 -2.49
CA GLU A 254 -5.39 -21.50 -2.42
C GLU A 254 -5.81 -20.88 -1.07
N PHE A 255 -6.44 -19.71 -1.10
CA PHE A 255 -6.84 -18.97 0.10
C PHE A 255 -8.07 -19.54 0.83
N LYS A 256 -8.90 -20.34 0.17
CA LYS A 256 -10.15 -20.82 0.77
C LYS A 256 -9.95 -21.52 2.13
N PRO A 257 -9.00 -22.46 2.29
CA PRO A 257 -8.76 -23.09 3.59
C PRO A 257 -8.31 -22.11 4.68
N TYR A 258 -7.60 -21.04 4.29
CA TYR A 258 -7.19 -19.98 5.20
C TYR A 258 -8.39 -19.15 5.66
N TYR A 259 -9.29 -18.76 4.76
CA TYR A 259 -10.52 -18.05 5.13
C TYR A 259 -11.36 -18.85 6.14
N GLU A 260 -11.50 -20.14 5.97
CA GLU A 260 -12.23 -21.01 6.88
C GLU A 260 -11.62 -21.02 8.29
N ARG A 261 -10.29 -21.18 8.40
CA ARG A 261 -9.59 -21.18 9.69
C ARG A 261 -9.63 -19.79 10.36
N VAL A 262 -9.38 -18.75 9.59
CA VAL A 262 -9.36 -17.37 10.10
C VAL A 262 -10.75 -16.93 10.56
N SER A 263 -11.82 -17.31 9.85
CA SER A 263 -13.20 -17.02 10.25
C SER A 263 -13.61 -17.70 11.55
N ALA A 264 -13.01 -18.86 11.86
CA ALA A 264 -13.25 -19.59 13.11
C ALA A 264 -12.40 -19.06 14.28
N ALA A 265 -11.40 -18.22 14.03
CA ALA A 265 -10.45 -17.74 15.02
C ALA A 265 -10.78 -16.30 15.46
N PRO A 266 -10.39 -15.88 16.69
CA PRO A 266 -10.55 -14.51 17.13
C PRO A 266 -9.77 -13.52 16.24
N THR A 267 -10.40 -12.38 15.95
CA THR A 267 -9.72 -11.24 15.34
C THR A 267 -8.76 -10.61 16.34
N LEU A 268 -7.61 -10.17 15.88
CA LEU A 268 -6.56 -9.56 16.69
C LEU A 268 -6.59 -8.03 16.54
N VAL A 269 -6.25 -7.31 17.61
CA VAL A 269 -6.05 -5.86 17.50
C VAL A 269 -4.62 -5.55 17.00
N PRO A 270 -4.38 -4.37 16.41
CA PRO A 270 -3.13 -4.06 15.75
C PRO A 270 -1.87 -4.21 16.61
N GLY A 271 -1.98 -3.95 17.93
CA GLY A 271 -0.86 -4.01 18.89
C GLY A 271 -0.64 -5.37 19.54
N ASP A 272 -1.48 -6.38 19.28
CA ASP A 272 -1.35 -7.70 19.88
C ASP A 272 -0.04 -8.39 19.43
N VAL A 273 0.60 -9.07 20.40
CA VAL A 273 1.75 -9.94 20.18
C VAL A 273 1.44 -11.31 20.76
N LEU A 274 1.46 -12.32 19.90
CA LEU A 274 1.15 -13.71 20.30
C LEU A 274 2.43 -14.44 20.74
N PRO A 275 2.31 -15.47 21.58
CA PRO A 275 3.46 -16.34 21.94
C PRO A 275 4.09 -17.06 20.74
N THR A 276 3.33 -17.21 19.66
CA THR A 276 3.77 -17.87 18.41
C THR A 276 4.39 -16.92 17.41
N ASP A 277 4.31 -15.59 17.65
CA ASP A 277 4.89 -14.60 16.75
C ASP A 277 6.43 -14.68 16.76
N GLU A 278 7.03 -14.67 15.58
CA GLU A 278 8.45 -14.38 15.43
C GLU A 278 8.67 -12.88 15.63
N ILE A 279 9.52 -12.49 16.58
CA ILE A 279 9.71 -11.10 16.96
C ILE A 279 11.04 -10.56 16.45
N PHE A 280 11.02 -9.70 15.45
CA PHE A 280 12.19 -8.91 15.04
C PHE A 280 12.48 -7.75 16.01
N ALA A 281 11.42 -7.06 16.44
CA ALA A 281 11.50 -6.08 17.51
C ALA A 281 10.17 -5.95 18.25
N ARG A 282 10.20 -6.07 19.58
CA ARG A 282 9.02 -5.86 20.40
C ARG A 282 8.81 -4.38 20.66
N GLY A 283 7.65 -3.87 20.25
CA GLY A 283 7.28 -2.47 20.44
C GLY A 283 6.94 -2.12 21.89
N SER A 284 7.21 -0.89 22.25
CA SER A 284 6.82 -0.35 23.57
C SER A 284 5.36 0.10 23.65
N GLY A 285 4.69 0.30 22.48
CA GLY A 285 3.33 0.82 22.36
C GLY A 285 3.13 2.26 22.85
N ARG A 286 4.21 2.96 23.22
CA ARG A 286 4.14 4.28 23.91
C ARG A 286 3.47 5.36 23.09
N TYR A 287 3.72 5.39 21.78
CA TYR A 287 3.12 6.39 20.90
C TYR A 287 1.60 6.32 20.94
N HIS A 288 1.01 5.16 20.69
CA HIS A 288 -0.44 4.97 20.67
C HIS A 288 -1.07 5.05 22.05
N ALA A 289 -0.36 4.58 23.09
CA ALA A 289 -0.82 4.74 24.48
C ALA A 289 -0.92 6.23 24.87
N ALA A 290 0.04 7.06 24.44
CA ALA A 290 0.01 8.50 24.71
C ALA A 290 -1.12 9.22 23.96
N LYS A 291 -1.51 8.75 22.76
CA LYS A 291 -2.66 9.29 22.01
C LYS A 291 -3.99 8.89 22.64
N ARG A 292 -4.16 7.62 22.97
CA ARG A 292 -5.39 7.12 23.67
C ARG A 292 -5.66 7.86 24.99
N GLY A 293 -4.62 8.25 25.73
CA GLY A 293 -4.75 9.05 26.94
C GLY A 293 -5.10 10.53 26.75
N LYS A 294 -5.13 11.02 25.50
CA LYS A 294 -5.48 12.40 25.13
C LYS A 294 -6.86 12.54 24.48
N GLU A 295 -7.51 11.44 24.13
CA GLU A 295 -8.88 11.47 23.63
C GLU A 295 -9.81 11.89 24.78
N PRO A 296 -10.66 12.92 24.61
CA PRO A 296 -11.63 13.27 25.65
C PRO A 296 -12.61 12.11 25.84
N VAL A 297 -12.88 11.79 27.11
CA VAL A 297 -13.85 10.79 27.58
C VAL A 297 -15.27 11.19 27.15
#